data_30ad9e31efb15ecfe3832961b1bd95e6
#
_entry.id   30ad9e31efb15ecfe3832961b1bd95e6
#
_cell.length_a   1.000
_cell.length_b   1.000
_cell.length_c   1.000
_cell.angle_alpha   90.00
_cell.angle_beta   90.00
_cell.angle_gamma   90.00
#
_symmetry.space_group_name_H-M   'P 1'
#
loop_
_entity.id
_entity.type
_entity.pdbx_description
1 polymer ?
#
loop_
_entity_poly.entity_id
_entity_poly.type
_entity_poly.pdbx_seq_one_letter_code
_entity_poly.pdbx_strand_id
1 'polypeptide(L)'
;MQEIIAIMKGKMNILYILAAFFAMYSCGSGNATETVEPVNETIEMQQDTVEVVAADTATFYSDVVNQKNCFILISKPEYRLYVCEVVDGDTLKRAHFPVCVGKAKGQKQKKGDMKTPECTVENPFTITEIVDASNWHHDFGDGGGSILSYGHWFMRLKTPGHSGIGIHGSTNNESSVPGRGSEGCIRLRDNDLIQLKEKYAFVGMRVVIMPDEE
;
A
#
# COMPACT_ATOMS: atom_id res chain seq x y z
N MET A 1 -8.29 -10.98 20.17
CA MET A 1 -9.05 -10.07 19.29
C MET A 1 -8.71 -8.58 19.48
N GLN A 2 -8.46 -8.12 20.73
CA GLN A 2 -8.10 -6.72 21.00
C GLN A 2 -6.64 -6.33 20.66
N GLU A 3 -5.70 -7.26 20.68
CA GLU A 3 -4.28 -6.96 20.46
C GLU A 3 -3.92 -6.70 18.99
N ILE A 4 -4.59 -7.34 18.03
CA ILE A 4 -4.31 -7.13 16.61
C ILE A 4 -4.84 -5.76 16.13
N ILE A 5 -5.94 -5.28 16.73
CA ILE A 5 -6.46 -3.93 16.47
C ILE A 5 -5.55 -2.85 17.08
N ALA A 6 -4.84 -3.15 18.18
CA ALA A 6 -3.90 -2.24 18.80
C ALA A 6 -2.63 -2.00 17.95
N ILE A 7 -2.20 -3.00 17.18
CA ILE A 7 -1.03 -2.90 16.28
C ILE A 7 -1.31 -1.95 15.09
N MET A 8 -2.57 -1.84 14.67
CA MET A 8 -2.95 -0.93 13.58
C MET A 8 -3.15 0.53 14.02
N LYS A 9 -3.34 0.78 15.32
CA LYS A 9 -3.36 2.14 15.89
C LYS A 9 -2.00 2.44 16.51
N GLY A 10 -0.96 2.62 15.70
CA GLY A 10 0.34 3.10 16.16
C GLY A 10 0.16 4.39 16.95
N LYS A 11 0.22 4.30 18.29
CA LYS A 11 0.31 5.48 19.16
C LYS A 11 1.64 6.15 18.86
N MET A 12 1.59 7.21 18.12
CA MET A 12 2.67 8.17 18.00
C MET A 12 2.82 8.86 19.37
N ASN A 13 3.69 8.33 20.22
CA ASN A 13 4.11 8.99 21.44
C ASN A 13 5.00 10.19 21.06
N ILE A 14 4.40 11.34 20.94
CA ILE A 14 5.12 12.61 20.86
C ILE A 14 5.67 12.89 22.25
N LEU A 15 6.96 12.65 22.44
CA LEU A 15 7.70 13.04 23.64
C LEU A 15 7.93 14.54 23.57
N TYR A 16 7.13 15.34 24.32
CA TYR A 16 7.38 16.76 24.51
C TYR A 16 8.59 16.93 25.43
N ILE A 17 9.72 17.31 24.86
CA ILE A 17 10.87 17.80 25.64
C ILE A 17 10.61 19.29 25.90
N LEU A 18 10.20 19.61 27.14
CA LEU A 18 10.18 21.00 27.63
C LEU A 18 11.64 21.42 27.91
N ALA A 19 12.21 22.24 27.02
CA ALA A 19 13.44 22.95 27.30
C ALA A 19 13.10 24.25 28.06
N ALA A 20 13.36 24.25 29.35
CA ALA A 20 13.30 25.47 30.17
C ALA A 20 14.53 26.37 29.89
N PHE A 21 14.30 27.52 29.26
CA PHE A 21 15.32 28.55 29.11
C PHE A 21 15.39 29.39 30.39
N PHE A 22 16.52 29.28 31.09
CA PHE A 22 16.90 30.18 32.17
C PHE A 22 17.52 31.45 31.56
N ALA A 23 16.87 32.60 31.71
CA ALA A 23 17.41 33.89 31.37
C ALA A 23 18.31 34.37 32.51
N MET A 24 19.59 34.50 32.28
CA MET A 24 20.50 35.28 33.15
C MET A 24 20.69 36.66 32.56
N TYR A 25 20.23 37.67 33.29
CA TYR A 25 20.54 39.08 33.07
C TYR A 25 21.99 39.34 33.50
N SER A 26 22.78 39.98 32.64
CA SER A 26 24.00 40.70 33.06
C SER A 26 24.06 42.03 32.31
N CYS A 27 24.06 43.11 33.10
CA CYS A 27 24.32 44.49 32.66
C CYS A 27 25.79 44.68 32.32
N GLY A 28 26.07 45.40 31.23
CA GLY A 28 27.41 45.90 30.90
C GLY A 28 27.32 47.01 29.85
N SER A 29 27.62 48.23 30.29
CA SER A 29 27.62 49.48 29.54
C SER A 29 28.80 49.58 28.57
N GLY A 30 28.59 50.16 27.37
CA GLY A 30 29.67 50.53 26.45
C GLY A 30 29.16 51.01 25.08
N ASN A 31 29.25 52.31 24.83
CA ASN A 31 28.94 53.00 23.58
C ASN A 31 29.85 52.55 22.42
N ALA A 32 29.30 52.31 21.25
CA ALA A 32 29.86 52.66 19.94
C ALA A 32 28.76 52.61 18.88
N THR A 33 28.58 53.71 18.20
CA THR A 33 27.64 53.96 17.11
C THR A 33 28.20 53.36 15.83
N GLU A 34 27.52 52.38 15.27
CA GLU A 34 27.72 51.99 13.86
C GLU A 34 26.36 51.60 13.29
N THR A 35 25.90 52.39 12.33
CA THR A 35 24.67 52.23 11.57
C THR A 35 24.88 51.12 10.56
N VAL A 36 24.24 49.99 10.80
CA VAL A 36 24.10 48.90 9.78
C VAL A 36 22.61 48.73 9.50
N GLU A 37 22.24 48.95 8.23
CA GLU A 37 20.89 48.77 7.74
C GLU A 37 20.46 47.30 7.92
N PRO A 38 19.19 47.02 8.25
CA PRO A 38 18.72 45.65 8.37
C PRO A 38 18.52 45.03 6.96
N VAL A 39 19.39 44.11 6.62
CA VAL A 39 19.13 43.16 5.50
C VAL A 39 17.98 42.26 5.93
N ASN A 40 16.82 42.50 5.36
CA ASN A 40 15.65 41.69 5.55
C ASN A 40 15.80 40.45 4.67
N GLU A 41 16.54 39.43 5.14
CA GLU A 41 16.48 38.08 4.54
C GLU A 41 15.17 37.44 4.97
N THR A 42 14.19 37.55 4.08
CA THR A 42 12.99 36.73 4.14
C THR A 42 13.43 35.28 3.85
N ILE A 43 13.64 34.49 4.91
CA ILE A 43 13.77 33.03 4.76
C ILE A 43 12.39 32.54 4.35
N GLU A 44 12.17 32.41 3.04
CA GLU A 44 11.09 31.60 2.53
C GLU A 44 11.36 30.15 2.98
N MET A 45 10.62 29.70 3.99
CA MET A 45 10.51 28.29 4.29
C MET A 45 9.87 27.63 3.05
N GLN A 46 10.71 27.03 2.21
CA GLN A 46 10.27 26.07 1.24
C GLN A 46 9.59 24.94 2.01
N GLN A 47 8.28 25.00 2.02
CA GLN A 47 7.43 23.94 2.50
C GLN A 47 7.61 22.77 1.50
N ASP A 48 8.36 21.76 1.94
CA ASP A 48 8.63 20.55 1.19
C ASP A 48 7.31 19.92 0.70
N THR A 49 7.05 20.07 -0.59
CA THR A 49 5.99 19.34 -1.31
C THR A 49 6.40 17.90 -1.65
N VAL A 50 7.06 17.21 -0.73
CA VAL A 50 7.61 15.85 -0.95
C VAL A 50 6.58 14.75 -0.67
N GLU A 51 5.40 15.05 -0.12
CA GLU A 51 4.51 14.00 0.38
C GLU A 51 3.53 13.38 -0.63
N VAL A 52 3.35 13.94 -1.82
CA VAL A 52 2.33 13.47 -2.77
C VAL A 52 2.88 12.43 -3.78
N VAL A 53 4.18 12.41 -4.05
CA VAL A 53 4.76 11.49 -5.04
C VAL A 53 5.03 10.10 -4.47
N ALA A 54 5.23 9.96 -3.15
CA ALA A 54 5.51 8.68 -2.50
C ALA A 54 4.30 7.74 -2.40
N ALA A 55 3.07 8.26 -2.59
CA ALA A 55 1.84 7.48 -2.46
C ALA A 55 1.59 6.50 -3.63
N ASP A 56 2.19 6.74 -4.78
CA ASP A 56 1.88 6.05 -6.05
C ASP A 56 2.93 5.05 -6.51
N THR A 57 3.99 4.82 -5.73
CA THR A 57 5.09 3.92 -6.09
C THR A 57 5.22 2.77 -5.11
N ALA A 58 5.79 1.64 -5.57
CA ALA A 58 6.19 0.56 -4.69
C ALA A 58 7.28 1.03 -3.72
N THR A 59 7.19 0.60 -2.47
CA THR A 59 8.18 0.92 -1.43
C THR A 59 8.67 -0.36 -0.78
N PHE A 60 9.99 -0.46 -0.59
CA PHE A 60 10.66 -1.58 0.05
C PHE A 60 11.25 -1.09 1.38
N TYR A 61 10.84 -1.70 2.49
CA TYR A 61 11.26 -1.25 3.83
C TYR A 61 12.49 -2.01 4.34
N SER A 62 12.50 -3.34 4.14
CA SER A 62 13.59 -4.22 4.57
C SER A 62 13.48 -5.59 3.91
N ASP A 63 14.57 -6.35 3.94
CA ASP A 63 14.60 -7.70 3.41
C ASP A 63 13.74 -8.66 4.24
N VAL A 64 13.22 -9.69 3.57
CA VAL A 64 12.50 -10.79 4.19
C VAL A 64 13.51 -11.76 4.81
N VAL A 65 13.28 -12.12 6.07
CA VAL A 65 14.12 -13.10 6.79
C VAL A 65 13.70 -14.53 6.44
N ASN A 66 12.37 -14.79 6.42
CA ASN A 66 11.84 -16.10 6.09
C ASN A 66 10.57 -15.97 5.24
N GLN A 67 10.69 -16.25 3.95
CA GLN A 67 9.57 -16.16 3.01
C GLN A 67 8.33 -16.96 3.44
N LYS A 68 8.48 -18.10 4.14
CA LYS A 68 7.37 -18.91 4.61
C LYS A 68 6.51 -18.23 5.68
N ASN A 69 7.08 -17.26 6.39
CA ASN A 69 6.38 -16.45 7.38
C ASN A 69 5.67 -15.24 6.77
N CYS A 70 5.84 -15.03 5.46
CA CYS A 70 5.22 -13.92 4.76
C CYS A 70 3.75 -14.18 4.43
N PHE A 71 2.99 -13.10 4.38
CA PHE A 71 1.63 -13.06 3.87
C PHE A 71 1.35 -11.72 3.19
N ILE A 72 0.34 -11.69 2.36
CA ILE A 72 -0.14 -10.47 1.72
C ILE A 72 -1.31 -9.89 2.53
N LEU A 73 -1.26 -8.59 2.79
CA LEU A 73 -2.36 -7.82 3.35
C LEU A 73 -2.79 -6.74 2.33
N ILE A 74 -4.06 -6.76 1.94
CA ILE A 74 -4.61 -5.78 1.01
C ILE A 74 -5.56 -4.85 1.76
N SER A 75 -5.23 -3.57 1.77
CA SER A 75 -6.07 -2.49 2.28
C SER A 75 -6.81 -1.86 1.10
N LYS A 76 -8.13 -2.10 1.02
CA LYS A 76 -8.97 -1.49 -0.02
C LYS A 76 -9.11 0.03 0.15
N PRO A 77 -9.25 0.57 1.39
CA PRO A 77 -9.30 2.02 1.60
C PRO A 77 -8.01 2.74 1.16
N GLU A 78 -6.85 2.14 1.42
CA GLU A 78 -5.56 2.74 1.09
C GLU A 78 -5.11 2.46 -0.35
N TYR A 79 -5.78 1.55 -1.07
CA TYR A 79 -5.34 1.04 -2.38
C TYR A 79 -3.91 0.49 -2.33
N ARG A 80 -3.60 -0.30 -1.29
CA ARG A 80 -2.27 -0.85 -1.03
C ARG A 80 -2.32 -2.36 -0.82
N LEU A 81 -1.33 -3.03 -1.40
CA LEU A 81 -0.95 -4.39 -1.07
C LEU A 81 0.33 -4.31 -0.26
N TYR A 82 0.31 -4.82 0.96
CA TYR A 82 1.49 -4.95 1.82
C TYR A 82 1.99 -6.38 1.80
N VAL A 83 3.30 -6.55 1.69
CA VAL A 83 3.97 -7.80 2.04
C VAL A 83 4.34 -7.69 3.51
N CYS A 84 3.79 -8.58 4.32
CA CYS A 84 4.02 -8.66 5.75
C CYS A 84 4.77 -9.95 6.08
N GLU A 85 5.64 -9.91 7.09
CA GLU A 85 6.33 -11.07 7.65
C GLU A 85 6.12 -11.13 9.17
N VAL A 86 5.86 -12.33 9.68
CA VAL A 86 5.78 -12.56 11.13
C VAL A 86 7.16 -12.96 11.62
N VAL A 87 7.75 -12.16 12.52
CA VAL A 87 9.06 -12.38 13.15
C VAL A 87 8.90 -12.24 14.65
N ASP A 88 9.22 -13.28 15.38
CA ASP A 88 9.13 -13.33 16.85
C ASP A 88 7.76 -12.92 17.45
N GLY A 89 6.69 -13.18 16.69
CA GLY A 89 5.31 -12.84 17.04
C GLY A 89 4.84 -11.47 16.57
N ASP A 90 5.74 -10.62 16.11
CA ASP A 90 5.41 -9.31 15.54
C ASP A 90 5.18 -9.38 14.02
N THR A 91 4.28 -8.54 13.52
CA THR A 91 4.04 -8.38 12.09
C THR A 91 4.78 -7.16 11.55
N LEU A 92 5.75 -7.41 10.68
CA LEU A 92 6.58 -6.39 10.05
C LEU A 92 6.15 -6.20 8.58
N LYS A 93 5.94 -4.96 8.15
CA LYS A 93 5.77 -4.63 6.72
C LYS A 93 7.13 -4.66 6.03
N ARG A 94 7.27 -5.48 4.98
CA ARG A 94 8.52 -5.62 4.20
C ARG A 94 8.50 -4.81 2.92
N ALA A 95 7.33 -4.70 2.31
CA ALA A 95 7.11 -3.87 1.13
C ALA A 95 5.66 -3.44 1.02
N HIS A 96 5.37 -2.42 0.22
CA HIS A 96 4.03 -2.19 -0.27
C HIS A 96 4.03 -1.87 -1.77
N PHE A 97 2.87 -2.11 -2.40
CA PHE A 97 2.61 -1.85 -3.80
C PHE A 97 1.26 -1.15 -3.96
N PRO A 98 1.14 -0.12 -4.80
CA PRO A 98 -0.15 0.44 -5.19
C PRO A 98 -1.01 -0.62 -5.89
N VAL A 99 -2.31 -0.62 -5.63
CA VAL A 99 -3.24 -1.57 -6.27
C VAL A 99 -4.53 -0.93 -6.74
N CYS A 100 -5.12 -1.54 -7.77
CA CYS A 100 -6.50 -1.31 -8.14
C CYS A 100 -7.37 -2.48 -7.64
N VAL A 101 -8.50 -2.13 -7.01
CA VAL A 101 -9.46 -3.08 -6.47
C VAL A 101 -10.81 -2.94 -7.18
N GLY A 102 -11.80 -3.72 -6.77
CA GLY A 102 -13.15 -3.70 -7.34
C GLY A 102 -13.74 -2.30 -7.46
N LYS A 103 -14.37 -2.01 -8.62
CA LYS A 103 -15.00 -0.72 -8.92
C LYS A 103 -16.04 -0.31 -7.86
N ALA A 104 -16.81 -1.28 -7.33
CA ALA A 104 -17.77 -1.06 -6.27
C ALA A 104 -17.18 -1.38 -4.89
N LYS A 105 -17.61 -0.63 -3.86
CA LYS A 105 -17.26 -0.85 -2.45
C LYS A 105 -18.01 -2.04 -1.85
N GLY A 106 -17.47 -2.58 -0.76
CA GLY A 106 -18.06 -3.62 0.09
C GLY A 106 -17.68 -5.04 -0.32
N GLN A 107 -18.21 -6.00 0.44
CA GLN A 107 -17.96 -7.42 0.25
C GLN A 107 -18.61 -7.95 -1.03
N LYS A 108 -17.85 -8.76 -1.77
CA LYS A 108 -18.34 -9.46 -2.97
C LYS A 108 -19.45 -10.45 -2.60
N GLN A 109 -20.59 -10.38 -3.32
CA GLN A 109 -21.75 -11.24 -3.09
C GLN A 109 -22.03 -12.15 -4.29
N LYS A 110 -21.74 -11.70 -5.51
CA LYS A 110 -22.03 -12.44 -6.75
C LYS A 110 -21.10 -12.04 -7.88
N LYS A 111 -21.07 -12.87 -8.94
CA LYS A 111 -20.39 -12.52 -10.19
C LYS A 111 -21.00 -11.23 -10.77
N GLY A 112 -20.15 -10.33 -11.27
CA GLY A 112 -20.58 -9.09 -11.93
C GLY A 112 -20.96 -7.94 -10.97
N ASP A 113 -20.81 -8.09 -9.64
CA ASP A 113 -21.07 -7.01 -8.68
C ASP A 113 -19.92 -5.99 -8.57
N MET A 114 -18.85 -6.20 -9.32
CA MET A 114 -17.66 -5.35 -9.39
C MET A 114 -16.96 -5.12 -8.04
N LYS A 115 -17.12 -6.04 -7.09
CA LYS A 115 -16.55 -5.94 -5.74
C LYS A 115 -15.40 -6.93 -5.58
N THR A 116 -14.36 -6.50 -4.85
CA THR A 116 -13.28 -7.40 -4.39
C THR A 116 -13.75 -8.13 -3.14
N PRO A 117 -13.61 -9.47 -3.08
CA PRO A 117 -13.98 -10.22 -1.89
C PRO A 117 -13.09 -9.87 -0.70
N GLU A 118 -13.64 -10.00 0.50
CA GLU A 118 -12.98 -9.73 1.78
C GLU A 118 -12.76 -11.01 2.56
N CYS A 119 -11.73 -11.01 3.40
CA CYS A 119 -11.46 -12.10 4.33
C CYS A 119 -10.72 -11.59 5.56
N THR A 120 -10.68 -12.41 6.61
CA THR A 120 -10.03 -12.07 7.88
C THR A 120 -8.67 -12.76 8.01
N VAL A 121 -7.91 -12.38 9.02
CA VAL A 121 -6.63 -13.01 9.36
C VAL A 121 -6.82 -14.47 9.77
N GLU A 122 -7.95 -14.78 10.43
CA GLU A 122 -8.29 -16.14 10.88
C GLU A 122 -8.71 -17.05 9.72
N ASN A 123 -9.31 -16.47 8.67
CA ASN A 123 -9.77 -17.18 7.48
C ASN A 123 -9.24 -16.53 6.20
N PRO A 124 -7.93 -16.51 5.99
CA PRO A 124 -7.33 -15.86 4.84
C PRO A 124 -7.60 -16.63 3.55
N PHE A 125 -7.58 -15.94 2.43
CA PHE A 125 -7.42 -16.58 1.14
C PHE A 125 -6.01 -17.12 0.98
N THR A 126 -5.79 -17.96 -0.05
CA THR A 126 -4.47 -18.50 -0.39
C THR A 126 -4.23 -18.40 -1.88
N ILE A 127 -2.99 -18.19 -2.28
CA ILE A 127 -2.55 -18.33 -3.66
C ILE A 127 -2.51 -19.82 -3.99
N THR A 128 -3.33 -20.26 -4.94
CA THR A 128 -3.39 -21.69 -5.35
C THR A 128 -2.53 -22.01 -6.55
N GLU A 129 -2.27 -21.01 -7.41
CA GLU A 129 -1.39 -21.15 -8.57
C GLU A 129 -0.85 -19.79 -8.99
N ILE A 130 0.29 -19.77 -9.65
CA ILE A 130 0.90 -18.62 -10.30
C ILE A 130 1.18 -19.05 -11.74
N VAL A 131 0.48 -18.44 -12.69
CA VAL A 131 0.55 -18.83 -14.11
C VAL A 131 0.94 -17.65 -14.98
N ASP A 132 1.55 -17.92 -16.12
CA ASP A 132 1.81 -16.93 -17.16
C ASP A 132 0.48 -16.48 -17.76
N ALA A 133 0.24 -15.17 -17.71
CA ALA A 133 -0.96 -14.52 -18.21
C ALA A 133 -0.66 -13.48 -19.33
N SER A 134 0.57 -13.47 -19.83
CA SER A 134 1.06 -12.48 -20.80
C SER A 134 0.22 -12.40 -22.08
N ASN A 135 -0.47 -13.46 -22.42
CA ASN A 135 -1.34 -13.54 -23.60
C ASN A 135 -2.84 -13.55 -23.24
N TRP A 136 -3.20 -13.25 -21.98
CA TRP A 136 -4.60 -13.26 -21.59
C TRP A 136 -5.27 -11.93 -21.93
N HIS A 137 -6.41 -12.03 -22.58
CA HIS A 137 -7.24 -10.91 -22.98
C HIS A 137 -8.52 -10.85 -22.14
N HIS A 138 -9.06 -9.65 -21.98
CA HIS A 138 -10.34 -9.42 -21.35
C HIS A 138 -11.13 -8.38 -22.12
N ASP A 139 -12.43 -8.61 -22.29
CA ASP A 139 -13.39 -7.64 -22.79
C ASP A 139 -14.17 -7.06 -21.60
N PHE A 140 -13.97 -5.77 -21.35
CA PHE A 140 -14.63 -5.05 -20.26
C PHE A 140 -16.08 -4.67 -20.57
N GLY A 141 -16.57 -4.98 -21.77
CA GLY A 141 -17.94 -4.65 -22.18
C GLY A 141 -18.18 -3.15 -22.41
N ASP A 142 -17.11 -2.37 -22.55
CA ASP A 142 -17.14 -0.91 -22.77
C ASP A 142 -17.16 -0.50 -24.25
N GLY A 143 -17.18 -1.47 -25.14
CA GLY A 143 -17.11 -1.28 -26.60
C GLY A 143 -15.69 -1.17 -27.15
N GLY A 144 -14.67 -1.21 -26.31
CA GLY A 144 -13.26 -1.20 -26.71
C GLY A 144 -12.75 -2.55 -27.21
N GLY A 145 -13.55 -3.61 -27.10
CA GLY A 145 -13.17 -4.97 -27.47
C GLY A 145 -12.24 -5.64 -26.44
N SER A 146 -11.69 -6.78 -26.83
CA SER A 146 -10.83 -7.58 -25.96
C SER A 146 -9.38 -7.09 -26.01
N ILE A 147 -8.79 -6.72 -24.86
CA ILE A 147 -7.43 -6.23 -24.74
C ILE A 147 -6.59 -7.10 -23.81
N LEU A 148 -5.26 -7.10 -23.99
CA LEU A 148 -4.33 -7.64 -23.01
C LEU A 148 -4.45 -6.83 -21.72
N SER A 149 -4.72 -7.46 -20.58
CA SER A 149 -5.03 -6.74 -19.33
C SER A 149 -4.60 -7.41 -18.05
N TYR A 150 -3.88 -8.55 -18.13
CA TYR A 150 -3.50 -9.31 -16.94
C TYR A 150 -2.03 -9.21 -16.56
N GLY A 151 -1.18 -8.59 -17.40
CA GLY A 151 0.27 -8.56 -17.21
C GLY A 151 0.91 -9.93 -17.41
N HIS A 152 2.13 -10.10 -16.89
CA HIS A 152 2.87 -11.35 -17.08
C HIS A 152 2.36 -12.51 -16.22
N TRP A 153 1.77 -12.23 -15.05
CA TRP A 153 1.41 -13.26 -14.08
C TRP A 153 -0.02 -13.09 -13.57
N PHE A 154 -0.68 -14.22 -13.35
CA PHE A 154 -1.94 -14.31 -12.62
C PHE A 154 -1.76 -15.21 -11.40
N MET A 155 -1.87 -14.65 -10.20
CA MET A 155 -1.83 -15.35 -8.93
C MET A 155 -3.27 -15.64 -8.50
N ARG A 156 -3.75 -16.85 -8.76
CA ARG A 156 -5.13 -17.25 -8.46
C ARG A 156 -5.35 -17.38 -6.97
N LEU A 157 -6.44 -16.80 -6.48
CA LEU A 157 -6.83 -16.88 -5.07
C LEU A 157 -7.93 -17.94 -4.89
N LYS A 158 -7.81 -18.73 -3.83
CA LYS A 158 -8.90 -19.56 -3.32
C LYS A 158 -9.86 -18.67 -2.53
N THR A 159 -10.96 -18.27 -3.17
CA THR A 159 -11.99 -17.40 -2.58
C THR A 159 -13.29 -18.18 -2.47
N PRO A 160 -13.66 -18.71 -1.28
CA PRO A 160 -14.89 -19.49 -1.11
C PRO A 160 -16.12 -18.75 -1.63
N GLY A 161 -16.94 -19.42 -2.43
CA GLY A 161 -18.15 -18.84 -3.04
C GLY A 161 -17.90 -17.99 -4.30
N HIS A 162 -16.64 -17.72 -4.67
CA HIS A 162 -16.30 -16.93 -5.86
C HIS A 162 -15.19 -17.60 -6.66
N SER A 163 -15.23 -17.47 -7.97
CA SER A 163 -14.20 -18.00 -8.88
C SER A 163 -13.61 -16.88 -9.73
N GLY A 164 -12.39 -17.12 -10.25
CA GLY A 164 -11.74 -16.19 -11.16
C GLY A 164 -11.15 -14.94 -10.49
N ILE A 165 -11.00 -14.93 -9.16
CA ILE A 165 -10.36 -13.84 -8.43
C ILE A 165 -8.86 -14.12 -8.31
N GLY A 166 -8.06 -13.10 -8.53
CA GLY A 166 -6.61 -13.18 -8.44
C GLY A 166 -5.92 -11.84 -8.28
N ILE A 167 -4.61 -11.91 -8.11
CA ILE A 167 -3.68 -10.77 -8.16
C ILE A 167 -2.96 -10.86 -9.50
N HIS A 168 -2.99 -9.79 -10.29
CA HIS A 168 -2.43 -9.77 -11.64
C HIS A 168 -1.94 -8.38 -12.05
N GLY A 169 -1.34 -8.26 -13.23
CA GLY A 169 -0.89 -6.99 -13.79
C GLY A 169 -2.02 -6.17 -14.39
N SER A 170 -1.63 -5.12 -15.07
CA SER A 170 -2.55 -4.13 -15.63
C SER A 170 -2.16 -3.65 -17.03
N THR A 171 -1.58 -4.52 -17.83
CA THR A 171 -1.21 -4.19 -19.23
C THR A 171 -2.39 -3.51 -19.94
N ASN A 172 -2.13 -2.34 -20.54
CA ASN A 172 -3.10 -1.46 -21.20
C ASN A 172 -4.16 -0.81 -20.28
N ASN A 173 -4.11 -0.99 -18.96
CA ASN A 173 -4.99 -0.29 -18.01
C ASN A 173 -4.29 0.13 -16.71
N GLU A 174 -2.99 0.39 -16.76
CA GLU A 174 -2.16 0.81 -15.61
C GLU A 174 -2.63 2.11 -14.95
N SER A 175 -3.29 3.00 -15.70
CA SER A 175 -3.87 4.23 -15.16
C SER A 175 -4.95 4.00 -14.11
N SER A 176 -5.47 2.78 -13.98
CA SER A 176 -6.40 2.40 -12.90
C SER A 176 -5.71 2.15 -11.56
N VAL A 177 -4.37 2.10 -11.52
CA VAL A 177 -3.57 1.80 -10.31
C VAL A 177 -2.85 3.08 -9.85
N PRO A 178 -3.05 3.53 -8.59
CA PRO A 178 -3.94 2.99 -7.58
C PRO A 178 -5.40 3.41 -7.77
N GLY A 179 -6.35 2.63 -7.26
CA GLY A 179 -7.75 3.05 -7.27
C GLY A 179 -8.78 1.93 -7.33
N ARG A 180 -9.93 2.26 -7.94
CA ARG A 180 -11.02 1.33 -8.16
C ARG A 180 -11.36 1.24 -9.66
N GLY A 181 -11.40 0.04 -10.21
CA GLY A 181 -11.65 -0.15 -11.64
C GLY A 181 -11.73 -1.61 -12.05
N SER A 182 -11.47 -2.57 -11.15
CA SER A 182 -11.53 -3.98 -11.48
C SER A 182 -12.93 -4.57 -11.31
N GLU A 183 -13.15 -5.75 -11.86
CA GLU A 183 -14.38 -6.53 -11.66
C GLU A 183 -14.33 -7.39 -10.38
N GLY A 184 -13.28 -7.21 -9.56
CA GLY A 184 -13.10 -7.88 -8.28
C GLY A 184 -11.70 -8.43 -8.05
N CYS A 185 -10.87 -8.57 -9.08
CA CYS A 185 -9.45 -8.88 -8.95
C CYS A 185 -8.66 -7.71 -8.36
N ILE A 186 -7.44 -7.99 -7.94
CA ILE A 186 -6.46 -7.02 -7.49
C ILE A 186 -5.44 -6.82 -8.61
N ARG A 187 -5.33 -5.58 -9.12
CA ARG A 187 -4.35 -5.24 -10.16
C ARG A 187 -3.19 -4.48 -9.59
N LEU A 188 -1.99 -4.82 -10.03
CA LEU A 188 -0.76 -4.04 -9.86
C LEU A 188 -0.33 -3.48 -11.23
N ARG A 189 0.56 -2.50 -11.24
CA ARG A 189 1.34 -2.21 -12.46
C ARG A 189 2.19 -3.43 -12.80
N ASP A 190 2.46 -3.66 -14.08
CA ASP A 190 3.15 -4.87 -14.53
C ASP A 190 4.53 -5.04 -13.89
N ASN A 191 5.30 -3.96 -13.76
CA ASN A 191 6.60 -3.99 -13.09
C ASN A 191 6.49 -4.31 -11.58
N ASP A 192 5.47 -3.80 -10.91
CA ASP A 192 5.22 -4.08 -9.49
C ASP A 192 4.81 -5.54 -9.27
N LEU A 193 4.01 -6.09 -10.19
CA LEU A 193 3.63 -7.49 -10.16
C LEU A 193 4.84 -8.42 -10.33
N ILE A 194 5.76 -8.09 -11.25
CA ILE A 194 7.00 -8.86 -11.45
C ILE A 194 7.81 -8.86 -10.15
N GLN A 195 8.00 -7.71 -9.52
CA GLN A 195 8.73 -7.60 -8.26
C GLN A 195 8.05 -8.36 -7.12
N LEU A 196 6.71 -8.28 -7.01
CA LEU A 196 5.94 -9.04 -6.04
C LEU A 196 6.17 -10.55 -6.22
N LYS A 197 6.07 -11.03 -7.48
CA LYS A 197 6.23 -12.44 -7.82
C LYS A 197 7.64 -12.95 -7.57
N GLU A 198 8.65 -12.20 -7.98
CA GLU A 198 10.05 -12.66 -7.91
C GLU A 198 10.62 -12.65 -6.50
N LYS A 199 10.23 -11.64 -5.70
CA LYS A 199 10.82 -11.46 -4.37
C LYS A 199 10.01 -12.10 -3.25
N TYR A 200 8.68 -12.24 -3.40
CA TYR A 200 7.83 -12.54 -2.26
C TYR A 200 6.82 -13.66 -2.48
N ALA A 201 6.06 -13.63 -3.59
CA ALA A 201 4.89 -14.48 -3.75
C ALA A 201 5.24 -15.95 -4.04
N PHE A 202 4.48 -16.86 -3.44
CA PHE A 202 4.58 -18.31 -3.65
C PHE A 202 3.21 -18.97 -3.54
N VAL A 203 3.09 -20.17 -4.12
CA VAL A 203 1.86 -20.99 -4.00
C VAL A 203 1.70 -21.44 -2.54
N GLY A 204 0.51 -21.23 -1.98
CA GLY A 204 0.20 -21.46 -0.58
C GLY A 204 0.34 -20.18 0.30
N MET A 205 0.85 -19.07 -0.23
CA MET A 205 0.94 -17.81 0.51
C MET A 205 -0.45 -17.33 0.91
N ARG A 206 -0.60 -16.92 2.16
CA ARG A 206 -1.85 -16.35 2.71
C ARG A 206 -2.07 -14.94 2.17
N VAL A 207 -3.33 -14.60 1.92
CA VAL A 207 -3.76 -13.29 1.44
C VAL A 207 -4.96 -12.83 2.27
N VAL A 208 -4.79 -11.74 2.99
CA VAL A 208 -5.85 -11.08 3.75
C VAL A 208 -6.32 -9.87 2.96
N ILE A 209 -7.62 -9.71 2.78
CA ILE A 209 -8.21 -8.55 2.10
C ILE A 209 -9.16 -7.87 3.07
N MET A 210 -8.73 -6.71 3.56
CA MET A 210 -9.49 -5.93 4.54
C MET A 210 -10.77 -5.36 3.94
N PRO A 211 -11.84 -5.23 4.74
CA PRO A 211 -13.06 -4.56 4.32
C PRO A 211 -12.80 -3.09 3.95
N ASP A 212 -13.73 -2.53 3.17
CA ASP A 212 -13.83 -1.08 3.06
C ASP A 212 -14.21 -0.50 4.45
N GLU A 213 -13.67 0.66 4.80
CA GLU A 213 -14.13 1.37 5.99
C GLU A 213 -15.59 1.80 5.79
N GLU A 214 -16.39 1.70 6.84
CA GLU A 214 -17.77 2.14 6.90
C GLU A 214 -17.88 3.68 6.92
#